data_3de06e29938b887fd8f49a0f74b8174c
#
_entry.id   3de06e29938b887fd8f49a0f74b8174c
#
_cell.length_a   1.000
_cell.length_b   1.000
_cell.length_c   1.000
_cell.angle_alpha   90.00
_cell.angle_beta   90.00
_cell.angle_gamma   90.00
#
_symmetry.space_group_name_H-M   'P 1'
#
loop_
_entity.id
_entity.type
_entity.pdbx_description
1 polymer ?
#
loop_
_entity_poly.entity_id
_entity_poly.type
_entity_poly.pdbx_seq_one_letter_code
_entity_poly.pdbx_strand_id
1 'polypeptide(L)'
;MTTLQRTATAAEIATPRRQLGTIVWKWMVTTDHKVIGNLYFVTSMIFFMFGGILALAMRAELAWPGLQYLSYEVFNQFFTMHGTIMLLLFATPLFAGFANAIMPLQIGAPDVAFPRLNMIAYWFYLFGGLIASAGFLSPSGAASFGWFAYAPLNDAVNSPGVGGDLWIMGLYMAGLGTILGAVNFTTTILCMRAPGMTMFRMPIFTWNILVTSFLVLVVFPILAVALLVLEADRVLGAQVFNPANGGPILWQHLFWFFGHPEVYIIALPFFGIITEVLPVFSRKPIFGYVGLVLATMLIGALSVAVWAHHMFVTGAVNLPFFSFMTFLIAVPTGVKFFNWIGTMWGGNIAMRTPMLWAVGFLTTFLFGGLTGIILASPPLDFAVSDSYFVVAHFHYVVFGTVVFAMFAGFYFWWPKLTGKMLDETLGKIHFWLLFIGFHTTFLIQHWLGVEGMPRRYADYLPDEGFTYANQVSSAGAFLLGGSTLVFLWNVWKSRNNPRVTSDDPWGWGRSLEWATSCPPPRHNFTQLPKIRSESPAFDLHHPEIALMEYGSEAEDFDDTTVDAGEDTGRRGELIHRVAGDTNDLAAQYESTHHGRSPQAEEDQK
;
A
#
# COMPACT_ATOMS: atom_id res chain seq x y z
N MET A 1 -48.36 -51.77 27.10
CA MET A 1 -46.88 -51.63 27.17
C MET A 1 -46.47 -50.56 26.17
N THR A 2 -46.32 -49.35 26.65
CA THR A 2 -46.04 -48.15 25.84
C THR A 2 -44.54 -47.81 25.99
N THR A 3 -43.79 -48.04 24.95
CA THR A 3 -42.37 -47.73 24.88
C THR A 3 -42.20 -46.22 24.64
N LEU A 4 -41.77 -45.51 25.67
CA LEU A 4 -41.30 -44.11 25.57
C LEU A 4 -40.01 -44.04 24.74
N GLN A 5 -40.11 -43.53 23.53
CA GLN A 5 -38.94 -43.06 22.78
C GLN A 5 -38.38 -41.79 23.48
N ARG A 6 -37.22 -41.92 24.11
CA ARG A 6 -36.40 -40.80 24.54
C ARG A 6 -35.93 -40.05 23.29
N THR A 7 -36.50 -38.88 23.03
CA THR A 7 -35.90 -37.90 22.13
C THR A 7 -34.56 -37.50 22.70
N ALA A 8 -33.48 -37.84 22.00
CA ALA A 8 -32.14 -37.32 22.28
C ALA A 8 -32.19 -35.80 22.12
N THR A 9 -32.03 -35.11 23.23
CA THR A 9 -31.73 -33.68 23.23
C THR A 9 -30.50 -33.47 22.38
N ALA A 10 -30.57 -32.51 21.44
CA ALA A 10 -29.45 -32.07 20.62
C ALA A 10 -28.25 -31.77 21.54
N ALA A 11 -27.31 -32.69 21.60
CA ALA A 11 -26.03 -32.44 22.21
C ALA A 11 -25.45 -31.21 21.49
N GLU A 12 -25.19 -30.18 22.23
CA GLU A 12 -24.40 -29.05 21.77
C GLU A 12 -23.17 -29.60 21.06
N ILE A 13 -23.13 -29.46 19.75
CA ILE A 13 -21.92 -29.70 18.97
C ILE A 13 -20.97 -28.58 19.39
N ALA A 14 -20.23 -28.83 20.46
CA ALA A 14 -19.16 -27.98 20.89
C ALA A 14 -18.17 -27.90 19.70
N THR A 15 -18.20 -26.80 18.97
CA THR A 15 -17.18 -26.54 17.96
C THR A 15 -15.83 -26.69 18.64
N PRO A 16 -14.96 -27.61 18.20
CA PRO A 16 -13.70 -27.85 18.88
C PRO A 16 -12.94 -26.52 18.92
N ARG A 17 -12.55 -26.05 20.11
CA ARG A 17 -11.68 -24.90 20.27
C ARG A 17 -10.45 -25.16 19.43
N ARG A 18 -10.33 -24.45 18.29
CA ARG A 18 -9.14 -24.56 17.44
C ARG A 18 -7.92 -24.20 18.28
N GLN A 19 -6.98 -25.13 18.40
CA GLN A 19 -5.73 -24.89 19.11
C GLN A 19 -5.00 -23.73 18.41
N LEU A 20 -4.45 -22.79 19.20
CA LEU A 20 -3.78 -21.58 18.67
C LEU A 20 -2.68 -21.96 17.65
N GLY A 21 -1.92 -23.03 17.92
CA GLY A 21 -0.89 -23.54 17.01
C GLY A 21 -1.44 -23.93 15.62
N THR A 22 -2.64 -24.52 15.54
CA THR A 22 -3.27 -24.86 14.26
C THR A 22 -3.69 -23.61 13.47
N ILE A 23 -4.10 -22.53 14.15
CA ILE A 23 -4.45 -21.25 13.52
C ILE A 23 -3.18 -20.60 12.95
N VAL A 24 -2.13 -20.50 13.76
CA VAL A 24 -0.84 -19.92 13.34
C VAL A 24 -0.28 -20.69 12.16
N TRP A 25 -0.23 -22.03 12.22
CA TRP A 25 0.25 -22.87 11.12
C TRP A 25 -0.53 -22.62 9.83
N LYS A 26 -1.87 -22.53 9.87
CA LYS A 26 -2.69 -22.23 8.70
C LYS A 26 -2.36 -20.87 8.08
N TRP A 27 -2.05 -19.89 8.89
CA TRP A 27 -1.62 -18.58 8.39
C TRP A 27 -0.23 -18.62 7.76
N MET A 28 0.68 -19.39 8.35
CA MET A 28 2.06 -19.53 7.86
C MET A 28 2.16 -20.21 6.49
N VAL A 29 1.23 -21.11 6.15
CA VAL A 29 1.26 -21.91 4.90
C VAL A 29 0.10 -21.59 3.96
N THR A 30 -0.66 -20.52 4.23
CA THR A 30 -1.82 -20.17 3.39
C THR A 30 -1.42 -19.79 1.97
N THR A 31 -2.26 -20.14 1.02
CA THR A 31 -2.18 -19.68 -0.36
C THR A 31 -3.37 -18.82 -0.75
N ASP A 32 -4.26 -18.51 0.21
CA ASP A 32 -5.42 -17.62 -0.02
C ASP A 32 -4.95 -16.17 -0.08
N HIS A 33 -5.11 -15.55 -1.23
CA HIS A 33 -4.69 -14.16 -1.46
C HIS A 33 -5.32 -13.16 -0.46
N LYS A 34 -6.56 -13.41 0.01
CA LYS A 34 -7.25 -12.57 1.00
C LYS A 34 -6.60 -12.67 2.38
N VAL A 35 -6.19 -13.88 2.77
CA VAL A 35 -5.49 -14.09 4.05
C VAL A 35 -4.10 -13.49 3.98
N ILE A 36 -3.39 -13.64 2.85
CA ILE A 36 -2.07 -13.02 2.63
C ILE A 36 -2.22 -11.49 2.64
N GLY A 37 -3.25 -10.92 2.01
CA GLY A 37 -3.56 -9.49 2.09
C GLY A 37 -3.73 -9.01 3.54
N ASN A 38 -4.45 -9.76 4.36
CA ASN A 38 -4.60 -9.45 5.79
C ASN A 38 -3.28 -9.53 6.57
N LEU A 39 -2.38 -10.47 6.22
CA LEU A 39 -1.03 -10.54 6.81
C LEU A 39 -0.22 -9.27 6.47
N TYR A 40 -0.26 -8.83 5.21
CA TYR A 40 0.35 -7.56 4.80
C TYR A 40 -0.23 -6.38 5.58
N PHE A 41 -1.56 -6.28 5.74
CA PHE A 41 -2.21 -5.20 6.50
C PHE A 41 -1.74 -5.15 7.95
N VAL A 42 -1.77 -6.29 8.65
CA VAL A 42 -1.36 -6.34 10.05
C VAL A 42 0.11 -5.98 10.22
N THR A 43 0.98 -6.55 9.39
CA THR A 43 2.42 -6.28 9.47
C THR A 43 2.76 -4.84 9.10
N SER A 44 2.15 -4.29 8.03
CA SER A 44 2.33 -2.89 7.65
C SER A 44 1.85 -1.93 8.75
N MET A 45 0.71 -2.23 9.41
CA MET A 45 0.24 -1.40 10.53
C MET A 45 1.17 -1.47 11.75
N ILE A 46 1.81 -2.61 12.02
CA ILE A 46 2.84 -2.71 13.07
C ILE A 46 4.04 -1.82 12.72
N PHE A 47 4.53 -1.87 11.47
CA PHE A 47 5.60 -0.99 11.02
C PHE A 47 5.18 0.49 11.01
N PHE A 48 3.93 0.81 10.64
CA PHE A 48 3.39 2.16 10.76
C PHE A 48 3.45 2.69 12.19
N MET A 49 3.02 1.89 13.16
CA MET A 49 3.10 2.26 14.57
C MET A 49 4.54 2.43 15.04
N PHE A 50 5.42 1.51 14.65
CA PHE A 50 6.84 1.58 15.02
C PHE A 50 7.51 2.83 14.44
N GLY A 51 7.42 3.07 13.14
CA GLY A 51 7.97 4.27 12.51
C GLY A 51 7.31 5.57 13.02
N GLY A 52 6.01 5.52 13.36
CA GLY A 52 5.28 6.62 13.96
C GLY A 52 5.79 6.99 15.36
N ILE A 53 6.13 6.02 16.21
CA ILE A 53 6.73 6.25 17.53
C ILE A 53 8.10 6.94 17.39
N LEU A 54 8.92 6.53 16.42
CA LEU A 54 10.20 7.19 16.14
C LEU A 54 9.98 8.67 15.76
N ALA A 55 8.96 8.95 14.93
CA ALA A 55 8.61 10.31 14.55
C ALA A 55 8.12 11.16 15.73
N LEU A 56 7.28 10.60 16.60
CA LEU A 56 6.80 11.30 17.79
C LEU A 56 7.95 11.61 18.76
N ALA A 57 8.92 10.71 18.90
CA ALA A 57 10.10 10.95 19.71
C ALA A 57 10.95 12.11 19.15
N MET A 58 11.17 12.16 17.83
CA MET A 58 11.86 13.28 17.18
C MET A 58 11.09 14.60 17.35
N ARG A 59 9.77 14.58 17.25
CA ARG A 59 8.94 15.79 17.45
C ARG A 59 8.93 16.27 18.90
N ALA A 60 8.99 15.35 19.86
CA ALA A 60 9.13 15.70 21.25
C ALA A 60 10.51 16.34 21.54
N GLU A 61 11.60 15.78 20.94
CA GLU A 61 12.95 16.35 21.05
C GLU A 61 13.00 17.79 20.55
N LEU A 62 12.44 18.04 19.37
CA LEU A 62 12.46 19.34 18.71
C LEU A 62 11.42 20.35 19.25
N ALA A 63 10.64 20.02 20.27
CA ALA A 63 9.68 20.96 20.85
C ALA A 63 10.39 22.13 21.59
N TRP A 64 11.62 21.92 22.01
CA TRP A 64 12.44 22.90 22.72
C TRP A 64 13.86 22.91 22.17
N PRO A 65 14.57 24.06 22.19
CA PRO A 65 15.99 24.12 21.84
C PRO A 65 16.83 23.39 22.87
N GLY A 66 17.99 22.89 22.46
CA GLY A 66 18.86 22.04 23.24
C GLY A 66 18.43 20.57 23.23
N LEU A 67 19.38 19.66 23.44
CA LEU A 67 19.06 18.22 23.53
C LEU A 67 18.27 17.93 24.80
N GLN A 68 17.10 17.29 24.66
CA GLN A 68 16.22 16.98 25.77
C GLN A 68 16.49 15.57 26.33
N TYR A 69 16.44 14.54 25.45
CA TYR A 69 16.57 13.12 25.83
C TYR A 69 17.12 12.23 24.69
N LEU A 70 17.22 12.74 23.45
CA LEU A 70 17.87 12.02 22.36
C LEU A 70 19.29 12.58 22.13
N SER A 71 20.30 11.71 22.10
CA SER A 71 21.62 12.13 21.59
C SER A 71 21.55 12.35 20.07
N TYR A 72 22.52 13.09 19.52
CA TYR A 72 22.64 13.29 18.07
C TYR A 72 22.65 11.96 17.30
N GLU A 73 23.37 10.97 17.81
CA GLU A 73 23.47 9.65 17.18
C GLU A 73 22.12 8.93 17.18
N VAL A 74 21.39 8.92 18.29
CA VAL A 74 20.05 8.29 18.37
C VAL A 74 19.05 9.03 17.49
N PHE A 75 19.13 10.37 17.43
CA PHE A 75 18.28 11.15 16.53
C PHE A 75 18.53 10.79 15.07
N ASN A 76 19.81 10.62 14.66
CA ASN A 76 20.18 10.18 13.32
C ASN A 76 19.63 8.79 12.96
N GLN A 77 19.67 7.85 13.90
CA GLN A 77 19.05 6.53 13.75
C GLN A 77 17.52 6.66 13.61
N PHE A 78 16.88 7.52 14.39
CA PHE A 78 15.42 7.67 14.37
C PHE A 78 14.91 8.24 13.06
N PHE A 79 15.49 9.32 12.53
CA PHE A 79 15.01 9.83 11.22
C PHE A 79 15.34 8.89 10.07
N THR A 80 16.49 8.19 10.12
CA THR A 80 16.87 7.19 9.12
C THR A 80 15.87 6.05 9.08
N MET A 81 15.60 5.45 10.25
CA MET A 81 14.70 4.30 10.34
C MET A 81 13.24 4.69 10.19
N HIS A 82 12.82 5.89 10.67
CA HIS A 82 11.49 6.40 10.37
C HIS A 82 11.23 6.48 8.87
N GLY A 83 12.11 7.13 8.10
CA GLY A 83 11.97 7.24 6.65
C GLY A 83 11.97 5.89 5.96
N THR A 84 12.91 5.01 6.31
CA THR A 84 13.02 3.66 5.76
C THR A 84 11.77 2.82 6.02
N ILE A 85 11.30 2.80 7.28
CA ILE A 85 10.14 2.01 7.69
C ILE A 85 8.88 2.53 7.02
N MET A 86 8.67 3.85 7.00
CA MET A 86 7.44 4.43 6.46
C MET A 86 7.30 4.25 4.95
N LEU A 87 8.38 4.31 4.19
CA LEU A 87 8.34 4.14 2.74
C LEU A 87 8.35 2.66 2.35
N LEU A 88 9.34 1.90 2.81
CA LEU A 88 9.67 0.57 2.28
C LEU A 88 9.08 -0.59 3.10
N LEU A 89 8.73 -0.37 4.39
CA LEU A 89 8.18 -1.43 5.25
C LEU A 89 6.72 -1.21 5.64
N PHE A 90 6.18 0.01 5.44
CA PHE A 90 4.77 0.32 5.64
C PHE A 90 4.05 0.59 4.32
N ALA A 91 4.39 1.67 3.60
CA ALA A 91 3.59 2.15 2.46
C ALA A 91 3.61 1.17 1.28
N THR A 92 4.80 0.69 0.88
CA THR A 92 4.98 -0.25 -0.22
C THR A 92 4.30 -1.61 0.05
N PRO A 93 4.50 -2.28 1.21
CA PRO A 93 3.78 -3.51 1.49
C PRO A 93 2.28 -3.32 1.73
N LEU A 94 1.85 -2.15 2.15
CA LEU A 94 0.44 -1.84 2.34
C LEU A 94 -0.34 -1.88 1.01
N PHE A 95 0.24 -1.33 -0.08
CA PHE A 95 -0.42 -1.46 -1.39
C PHE A 95 -0.51 -2.93 -1.83
N ALA A 96 0.53 -3.75 -1.55
CA ALA A 96 0.49 -5.18 -1.82
C ALA A 96 -0.62 -5.88 -1.01
N GLY A 97 -0.89 -5.42 0.20
CA GLY A 97 -2.03 -5.85 1.02
C GLY A 97 -3.37 -5.58 0.31
N PHE A 98 -3.61 -4.35 -0.14
CA PHE A 98 -4.83 -4.00 -0.88
C PHE A 98 -4.91 -4.71 -2.23
N ALA A 99 -3.80 -4.80 -2.98
CA ALA A 99 -3.75 -5.54 -4.22
C ALA A 99 -4.14 -7.01 -4.03
N ASN A 100 -3.57 -7.68 -3.03
CA ASN A 100 -3.94 -9.05 -2.70
C ASN A 100 -5.41 -9.17 -2.30
N ALA A 101 -5.90 -8.31 -1.42
CA ALA A 101 -7.24 -8.45 -0.87
C ALA A 101 -8.35 -8.16 -1.90
N ILE A 102 -8.13 -7.20 -2.82
CA ILE A 102 -9.20 -6.58 -3.63
C ILE A 102 -9.04 -6.84 -5.13
N MET A 103 -7.82 -6.74 -5.69
CA MET A 103 -7.63 -6.80 -7.15
C MET A 103 -8.15 -8.11 -7.78
N PRO A 104 -7.93 -9.32 -7.22
CA PRO A 104 -8.49 -10.53 -7.79
C PRO A 104 -10.02 -10.54 -7.81
N LEU A 105 -10.66 -9.93 -6.80
CA LEU A 105 -12.12 -9.76 -6.78
C LEU A 105 -12.58 -8.82 -7.90
N GLN A 106 -11.88 -7.71 -8.11
CA GLN A 106 -12.22 -6.71 -9.13
C GLN A 106 -12.17 -7.24 -10.56
N ILE A 107 -11.29 -8.19 -10.84
CA ILE A 107 -11.16 -8.79 -12.17
C ILE A 107 -11.88 -10.14 -12.31
N GLY A 108 -12.53 -10.63 -11.25
CA GLY A 108 -13.23 -11.91 -11.23
C GLY A 108 -12.31 -13.13 -11.23
N ALA A 109 -11.03 -12.98 -10.84
CA ALA A 109 -10.10 -14.09 -10.71
C ALA A 109 -10.38 -14.90 -9.44
N PRO A 110 -10.29 -16.24 -9.47
CA PRO A 110 -10.53 -17.08 -8.30
C PRO A 110 -9.40 -17.01 -7.25
N ASP A 111 -8.19 -16.68 -7.66
CA ASP A 111 -7.00 -16.45 -6.84
C ASP A 111 -5.97 -15.66 -7.67
N VAL A 112 -4.79 -15.40 -7.11
CA VAL A 112 -3.64 -14.86 -7.86
C VAL A 112 -2.98 -15.95 -8.71
N ALA A 113 -2.19 -15.59 -9.74
CA ALA A 113 -1.58 -16.52 -10.68
C ALA A 113 -0.60 -17.51 -10.01
N PHE A 114 0.16 -17.04 -9.02
CA PHE A 114 1.17 -17.83 -8.33
C PHE A 114 0.98 -17.78 -6.80
N PRO A 115 0.02 -18.54 -6.22
CA PRO A 115 -0.34 -18.42 -4.81
C PRO A 115 0.81 -18.74 -3.84
N ARG A 116 1.68 -19.71 -4.17
CA ARG A 116 2.85 -20.04 -3.37
C ARG A 116 3.91 -18.95 -3.42
N LEU A 117 4.15 -18.40 -4.61
CA LEU A 117 5.06 -17.25 -4.78
C LEU A 117 4.59 -16.04 -3.99
N ASN A 118 3.27 -15.82 -3.94
CA ASN A 118 2.66 -14.76 -3.16
C ASN A 118 2.99 -14.87 -1.67
N MET A 119 2.92 -16.08 -1.12
CA MET A 119 3.29 -16.33 0.28
C MET A 119 4.79 -16.16 0.54
N ILE A 120 5.65 -16.59 -0.40
CA ILE A 120 7.11 -16.37 -0.30
C ILE A 120 7.42 -14.87 -0.34
N ALA A 121 6.75 -14.09 -1.19
CA ALA A 121 6.90 -12.63 -1.26
C ALA A 121 6.60 -11.97 0.09
N TYR A 122 5.53 -12.40 0.76
CA TYR A 122 5.20 -11.92 2.11
C TYR A 122 6.29 -12.26 3.14
N TRP A 123 6.84 -13.47 3.13
CA TRP A 123 7.90 -13.87 4.05
C TRP A 123 9.18 -13.07 3.83
N PHE A 124 9.55 -12.80 2.57
CA PHE A 124 10.70 -11.96 2.25
C PHE A 124 10.50 -10.52 2.77
N TYR A 125 9.31 -9.98 2.64
CA TYR A 125 8.97 -8.68 3.23
C TYR A 125 9.10 -8.70 4.75
N LEU A 126 8.45 -9.65 5.43
CA LEU A 126 8.45 -9.72 6.89
C LEU A 126 9.87 -9.87 7.46
N PHE A 127 10.62 -10.85 6.97
CA PHE A 127 11.98 -11.09 7.47
C PHE A 127 12.94 -9.99 7.07
N GLY A 128 12.82 -9.42 5.86
CA GLY A 128 13.59 -8.26 5.45
C GLY A 128 13.37 -7.06 6.38
N GLY A 129 12.12 -6.78 6.72
CA GLY A 129 11.77 -5.72 7.67
C GLY A 129 12.29 -5.97 9.09
N LEU A 130 12.22 -7.22 9.57
CA LEU A 130 12.78 -7.61 10.87
C LEU A 130 14.30 -7.48 10.90
N ILE A 131 15.01 -7.90 9.84
CA ILE A 131 16.47 -7.76 9.71
C ILE A 131 16.85 -6.28 9.72
N ALA A 132 16.22 -5.44 8.90
CA ALA A 132 16.50 -4.00 8.88
C ALA A 132 16.28 -3.34 10.24
N SER A 133 15.24 -3.75 10.97
CA SER A 133 14.91 -3.23 12.30
C SER A 133 15.79 -3.77 13.42
N ALA A 134 16.43 -4.94 13.22
CA ALA A 134 17.29 -5.58 14.22
C ALA A 134 18.55 -4.73 14.56
N GLY A 135 18.91 -3.76 13.71
CA GLY A 135 19.97 -2.81 14.00
C GLY A 135 19.80 -2.11 15.36
N PHE A 136 18.58 -1.80 15.78
CA PHE A 136 18.30 -1.22 17.11
C PHE A 136 18.72 -2.12 18.29
N LEU A 137 18.88 -3.41 18.05
CA LEU A 137 19.32 -4.38 19.06
C LEU A 137 20.85 -4.58 19.06
N SER A 138 21.56 -4.00 18.08
CA SER A 138 23.01 -4.11 18.00
C SER A 138 23.71 -3.11 18.92
N PRO A 139 24.94 -3.38 19.38
CA PRO A 139 25.70 -2.43 20.20
C PRO A 139 26.01 -1.10 19.48
N SER A 140 26.09 -1.12 18.15
CA SER A 140 26.33 0.08 17.32
C SER A 140 25.04 0.84 16.96
N GLY A 141 23.88 0.33 17.36
CA GLY A 141 22.59 0.91 16.99
C GLY A 141 22.15 0.57 15.56
N ALA A 142 21.08 1.20 15.12
CA ALA A 142 20.54 1.07 13.76
C ALA A 142 21.32 1.95 12.76
N ALA A 143 20.99 1.84 11.46
CA ALA A 143 21.53 2.75 10.45
C ALA A 143 21.21 4.22 10.77
N SER A 144 22.16 5.13 10.53
CA SER A 144 22.07 6.55 10.91
C SER A 144 22.35 7.55 9.76
N PHE A 145 22.51 7.05 8.52
CA PHE A 145 22.93 7.81 7.35
C PHE A 145 21.77 8.37 6.49
N GLY A 146 20.53 8.32 6.98
CA GLY A 146 19.34 8.70 6.23
C GLY A 146 18.83 7.57 5.31
N TRP A 147 17.52 7.57 4.98
CA TRP A 147 16.89 6.51 4.19
C TRP A 147 17.42 6.41 2.75
N PHE A 148 18.01 7.47 2.20
CA PHE A 148 18.62 7.43 0.88
C PHE A 148 20.15 7.21 0.91
N ALA A 149 20.72 7.01 2.10
CA ALA A 149 22.07 6.50 2.35
C ALA A 149 23.16 7.11 1.45
N TYR A 150 23.30 8.44 1.43
CA TYR A 150 24.29 9.09 0.57
C TYR A 150 25.75 8.74 0.95
N ALA A 151 26.54 8.42 -0.06
CA ALA A 151 27.98 8.29 0.09
C ALA A 151 28.63 9.68 0.31
N PRO A 152 29.63 9.81 1.19
CA PRO A 152 30.33 8.74 1.90
C PRO A 152 29.72 8.35 3.25
N LEU A 153 28.62 8.97 3.71
CA LEU A 153 28.01 8.65 5.03
C LEU A 153 27.63 7.19 5.20
N ASN A 154 27.35 6.49 4.11
CA ASN A 154 26.92 5.09 4.09
C ASN A 154 28.09 4.09 4.12
N ASP A 155 29.35 4.53 4.04
CA ASP A 155 30.52 3.64 4.06
C ASP A 155 30.83 3.08 5.47
N ALA A 156 31.73 2.11 5.54
CA ALA A 156 32.10 1.46 6.80
C ALA A 156 32.96 2.36 7.71
N VAL A 157 33.55 3.45 7.20
CA VAL A 157 34.35 4.40 7.97
C VAL A 157 33.48 5.42 8.67
N ASN A 158 32.51 6.00 7.93
CA ASN A 158 31.63 7.05 8.45
C ASN A 158 30.40 6.49 9.21
N SER A 159 29.99 5.27 8.90
CA SER A 159 28.92 4.55 9.60
C SER A 159 29.39 3.13 9.97
N PRO A 160 30.29 3.01 10.96
CA PRO A 160 30.82 1.73 11.39
C PRO A 160 29.76 0.87 12.10
N GLY A 161 29.98 -0.43 12.10
CA GLY A 161 29.12 -1.38 12.80
C GLY A 161 28.01 -1.97 11.92
N VAL A 162 27.36 -3.00 12.44
CA VAL A 162 26.43 -3.87 11.69
C VAL A 162 25.07 -3.23 11.37
N GLY A 163 24.73 -2.08 11.96
CA GLY A 163 23.43 -1.44 11.73
C GLY A 163 23.19 -1.06 10.28
N GLY A 164 24.24 -0.56 9.58
CA GLY A 164 24.20 -0.27 8.15
C GLY A 164 24.04 -1.54 7.30
N ASP A 165 24.77 -2.59 7.62
CA ASP A 165 24.73 -3.87 6.88
C ASP A 165 23.37 -4.56 7.06
N LEU A 166 22.78 -4.54 8.26
CA LEU A 166 21.42 -5.04 8.51
C LEU A 166 20.38 -4.23 7.75
N TRP A 167 20.54 -2.91 7.63
CA TRP A 167 19.68 -2.07 6.81
C TRP A 167 19.75 -2.46 5.33
N ILE A 168 20.96 -2.62 4.78
CA ILE A 168 21.20 -3.01 3.39
C ILE A 168 20.57 -4.38 3.09
N MET A 169 20.93 -5.40 3.88
CA MET A 169 20.47 -6.78 3.66
C MET A 169 18.96 -6.93 3.90
N GLY A 170 18.42 -6.23 4.89
CA GLY A 170 16.98 -6.21 5.16
C GLY A 170 16.18 -5.61 4.01
N LEU A 171 16.63 -4.47 3.46
CA LEU A 171 15.97 -3.84 2.31
C LEU A 171 16.15 -4.65 1.02
N TYR A 172 17.31 -5.25 0.80
CA TYR A 172 17.52 -6.17 -0.31
C TYR A 172 16.51 -7.31 -0.29
N MET A 173 16.37 -7.97 0.86
CA MET A 173 15.41 -9.07 1.03
C MET A 173 13.94 -8.61 0.85
N ALA A 174 13.53 -7.50 1.45
CA ALA A 174 12.19 -6.95 1.29
C ALA A 174 11.92 -6.56 -0.18
N GLY A 175 12.92 -5.98 -0.86
CA GLY A 175 12.86 -5.63 -2.28
C GLY A 175 12.65 -6.83 -3.19
N LEU A 176 13.32 -7.95 -2.92
CA LEU A 176 13.05 -9.21 -3.64
C LEU A 176 11.62 -9.67 -3.47
N GLY A 177 11.06 -9.57 -2.26
CA GLY A 177 9.64 -9.86 -2.00
C GLY A 177 8.71 -8.98 -2.85
N THR A 178 9.03 -7.69 -2.97
CA THR A 178 8.25 -6.73 -3.78
C THR A 178 8.30 -7.09 -5.27
N ILE A 179 9.47 -7.48 -5.81
CA ILE A 179 9.61 -7.96 -7.20
C ILE A 179 8.75 -9.20 -7.44
N LEU A 180 8.79 -10.19 -6.55
CA LEU A 180 7.99 -11.42 -6.67
C LEU A 180 6.48 -11.11 -6.66
N GLY A 181 6.05 -10.18 -5.81
CA GLY A 181 4.67 -9.67 -5.78
C GLY A 181 4.27 -9.02 -7.10
N ALA A 182 5.13 -8.19 -7.68
CA ALA A 182 4.87 -7.50 -8.95
C ALA A 182 4.74 -8.49 -10.13
N VAL A 183 5.59 -9.52 -10.21
CA VAL A 183 5.44 -10.61 -11.19
C VAL A 183 4.06 -11.27 -11.06
N ASN A 184 3.66 -11.57 -9.84
CA ASN A 184 2.39 -12.24 -9.58
C ASN A 184 1.19 -11.35 -9.96
N PHE A 185 1.17 -10.07 -9.55
CA PHE A 185 0.07 -9.16 -9.87
C PHE A 185 -0.03 -8.90 -11.37
N THR A 186 1.09 -8.67 -12.06
CA THR A 186 1.12 -8.48 -13.51
C THR A 186 0.52 -9.69 -14.22
N THR A 187 0.95 -10.90 -13.88
CA THR A 187 0.44 -12.13 -14.50
C THR A 187 -1.04 -12.34 -14.19
N THR A 188 -1.46 -12.11 -12.95
CA THR A 188 -2.87 -12.23 -12.55
C THR A 188 -3.76 -11.29 -13.36
N ILE A 189 -3.40 -10.00 -13.45
CA ILE A 189 -4.19 -9.00 -14.17
C ILE A 189 -4.23 -9.29 -15.67
N LEU A 190 -3.12 -9.69 -16.26
CA LEU A 190 -3.07 -9.91 -17.71
C LEU A 190 -3.71 -11.22 -18.15
N CYS A 191 -3.62 -12.29 -17.33
CA CYS A 191 -3.96 -13.65 -17.76
C CYS A 191 -5.23 -14.21 -17.10
N MET A 192 -5.70 -13.67 -15.95
CA MET A 192 -6.75 -14.30 -15.16
C MET A 192 -8.04 -13.46 -15.05
N ARG A 193 -8.23 -12.47 -15.89
CA ARG A 193 -9.49 -11.72 -15.94
C ARG A 193 -10.64 -12.63 -16.35
N ALA A 194 -11.78 -12.45 -15.68
CA ALA A 194 -13.02 -13.15 -16.01
C ALA A 194 -13.49 -12.84 -17.44
N PRO A 195 -14.27 -13.74 -18.06
CA PRO A 195 -14.93 -13.47 -19.33
C PRO A 195 -15.71 -12.15 -19.30
N GLY A 196 -15.58 -11.33 -20.33
CA GLY A 196 -16.18 -10.00 -20.38
C GLY A 196 -15.38 -8.88 -19.70
N MET A 197 -14.44 -9.18 -18.78
CA MET A 197 -13.54 -8.20 -18.15
C MET A 197 -12.40 -7.84 -19.12
N THR A 198 -12.69 -6.98 -20.09
CA THR A 198 -11.67 -6.44 -21.00
C THR A 198 -10.76 -5.45 -20.26
N MET A 199 -9.64 -5.05 -20.87
CA MET A 199 -8.74 -4.07 -20.26
C MET A 199 -9.48 -2.77 -19.88
N PHE A 200 -10.30 -2.22 -20.79
CA PHE A 200 -11.06 -0.99 -20.58
C PHE A 200 -12.40 -1.18 -19.83
N ARG A 201 -12.58 -2.31 -19.16
CA ARG A 201 -13.63 -2.54 -18.15
C ARG A 201 -13.07 -2.77 -16.76
N MET A 202 -11.72 -2.86 -16.64
CA MET A 202 -11.08 -3.02 -15.33
C MET A 202 -11.25 -1.76 -14.48
N PRO A 203 -11.49 -1.90 -13.17
CA PRO A 203 -11.48 -0.80 -12.23
C PRO A 203 -10.14 -0.03 -12.25
N ILE A 204 -10.20 1.28 -11.96
CA ILE A 204 -8.99 2.13 -11.99
C ILE A 204 -7.97 1.70 -10.93
N PHE A 205 -8.41 1.16 -9.79
CA PHE A 205 -7.50 0.58 -8.81
C PHE A 205 -6.67 -0.55 -9.42
N THR A 206 -7.28 -1.47 -10.18
CA THR A 206 -6.57 -2.55 -10.88
C THR A 206 -5.59 -2.01 -11.92
N TRP A 207 -5.93 -0.97 -12.67
CA TRP A 207 -5.01 -0.29 -13.59
C TRP A 207 -3.80 0.30 -12.86
N ASN A 208 -4.02 0.94 -11.71
CA ASN A 208 -2.92 1.50 -10.91
C ASN A 208 -2.00 0.38 -10.38
N ILE A 209 -2.55 -0.76 -9.95
CA ILE A 209 -1.74 -1.92 -9.55
C ILE A 209 -0.92 -2.46 -10.72
N LEU A 210 -1.49 -2.54 -11.92
CA LEU A 210 -0.76 -3.00 -13.12
C LEU A 210 0.43 -2.10 -13.44
N VAL A 211 0.21 -0.78 -13.53
CA VAL A 211 1.28 0.19 -13.84
C VAL A 211 2.33 0.20 -12.74
N THR A 212 1.92 0.15 -11.48
CA THR A 212 2.82 0.04 -10.33
C THR A 212 3.69 -1.22 -10.41
N SER A 213 3.09 -2.37 -10.77
CA SER A 213 3.84 -3.63 -10.91
C SER A 213 4.90 -3.54 -12.00
N PHE A 214 4.62 -2.89 -13.13
CA PHE A 214 5.63 -2.65 -14.16
C PHE A 214 6.76 -1.74 -13.66
N LEU A 215 6.45 -0.68 -12.92
CA LEU A 215 7.48 0.18 -12.31
C LEU A 215 8.37 -0.60 -11.35
N VAL A 216 7.79 -1.42 -10.48
CA VAL A 216 8.54 -2.29 -9.56
C VAL A 216 9.53 -3.18 -10.33
N LEU A 217 9.08 -3.84 -11.41
CA LEU A 217 9.95 -4.72 -12.21
C LEU A 217 11.11 -3.98 -12.88
N VAL A 218 10.97 -2.69 -13.15
CA VAL A 218 12.03 -1.86 -13.75
C VAL A 218 13.01 -1.35 -12.70
N VAL A 219 12.55 -0.81 -11.57
CA VAL A 219 13.40 0.01 -10.70
C VAL A 219 13.91 -0.72 -9.46
N PHE A 220 13.19 -1.71 -8.92
CA PHE A 220 13.67 -2.49 -7.77
C PHE A 220 14.93 -3.33 -8.04
N PRO A 221 15.12 -3.91 -9.24
CA PRO A 221 16.41 -4.55 -9.58
C PRO A 221 17.59 -3.58 -9.52
N ILE A 222 17.40 -2.30 -9.87
CA ILE A 222 18.46 -1.29 -9.80
C ILE A 222 18.80 -0.97 -8.33
N LEU A 223 17.80 -0.80 -7.48
CA LEU A 223 18.02 -0.69 -6.04
C LEU A 223 18.74 -1.90 -5.48
N ALA A 224 18.32 -3.10 -5.86
CA ALA A 224 18.93 -4.36 -5.38
C ALA A 224 20.42 -4.42 -5.73
N VAL A 225 20.80 -4.05 -6.98
CA VAL A 225 22.19 -3.98 -7.40
C VAL A 225 22.95 -2.90 -6.61
N ALA A 226 22.36 -1.69 -6.46
CA ALA A 226 23.01 -0.60 -5.71
C ALA A 226 23.29 -1.01 -4.25
N LEU A 227 22.36 -1.70 -3.59
CA LEU A 227 22.51 -2.19 -2.22
C LEU A 227 23.60 -3.26 -2.12
N LEU A 228 23.63 -4.23 -3.04
CA LEU A 228 24.68 -5.27 -3.05
C LEU A 228 26.07 -4.70 -3.32
N VAL A 229 26.18 -3.70 -4.20
CA VAL A 229 27.45 -3.02 -4.48
C VAL A 229 27.90 -2.20 -3.26
N LEU A 230 26.96 -1.55 -2.55
CA LEU A 230 27.29 -0.86 -1.30
C LEU A 230 27.77 -1.83 -0.23
N GLU A 231 27.14 -2.98 -0.11
CA GLU A 231 27.59 -4.03 0.82
C GLU A 231 29.00 -4.53 0.47
N ALA A 232 29.30 -4.70 -0.83
CA ALA A 232 30.64 -5.04 -1.29
C ALA A 232 31.68 -3.94 -0.97
N ASP A 233 31.31 -2.65 -1.07
CA ASP A 233 32.17 -1.56 -0.64
C ASP A 233 32.45 -1.62 0.87
N ARG A 234 31.41 -1.87 1.68
CA ARG A 234 31.51 -1.89 3.15
C ARG A 234 32.30 -3.09 3.68
N VAL A 235 32.04 -4.28 3.14
CA VAL A 235 32.54 -5.55 3.70
C VAL A 235 33.72 -6.12 2.90
N LEU A 236 33.75 -5.93 1.56
CA LEU A 236 34.74 -6.51 0.67
C LEU A 236 35.78 -5.47 0.16
N GLY A 237 35.60 -4.19 0.47
CA GLY A 237 36.53 -3.12 0.05
C GLY A 237 36.53 -2.83 -1.46
N ALA A 238 35.37 -2.97 -2.14
CA ALA A 238 35.28 -2.82 -3.60
C ALA A 238 35.53 -1.38 -4.10
N GLN A 239 35.30 -0.34 -3.28
CA GLN A 239 35.61 1.07 -3.56
C GLN A 239 34.84 1.70 -4.73
N VAL A 240 33.64 1.18 -5.06
CA VAL A 240 32.81 1.68 -6.17
C VAL A 240 32.24 3.06 -5.86
N PHE A 241 31.76 3.27 -4.62
CA PHE A 241 31.19 4.53 -4.18
C PHE A 241 32.18 5.46 -3.47
N ASN A 242 33.47 5.18 -3.58
CA ASN A 242 34.52 6.02 -3.02
C ASN A 242 34.50 7.43 -3.66
N PRO A 243 34.58 8.52 -2.87
CA PRO A 243 34.61 9.88 -3.37
C PRO A 243 35.71 10.15 -4.42
N ALA A 244 36.89 9.54 -4.29
CA ALA A 244 37.99 9.66 -5.24
C ALA A 244 37.67 9.17 -6.66
N ASN A 245 36.67 8.29 -6.80
CA ASN A 245 36.22 7.68 -8.05
C ASN A 245 34.90 8.29 -8.58
N GLY A 246 34.40 9.40 -8.00
CA GLY A 246 33.10 9.99 -8.36
C GLY A 246 31.92 9.20 -7.81
N GLY A 247 32.16 8.28 -6.86
CA GLY A 247 31.16 7.37 -6.29
C GLY A 247 29.94 8.03 -5.66
N PRO A 248 30.02 9.19 -4.97
CA PRO A 248 28.85 9.85 -4.41
C PRO A 248 27.78 10.22 -5.46
N ILE A 249 28.19 10.73 -6.62
CA ILE A 249 27.23 11.06 -7.71
C ILE A 249 26.66 9.78 -8.33
N LEU A 250 27.48 8.75 -8.52
CA LEU A 250 27.00 7.45 -9.01
C LEU A 250 25.95 6.86 -8.09
N TRP A 251 26.20 6.86 -6.75
CA TRP A 251 25.22 6.41 -5.77
C TRP A 251 23.91 7.19 -5.87
N GLN A 252 23.96 8.52 -5.93
CA GLN A 252 22.78 9.36 -6.01
C GLN A 252 21.96 9.09 -7.27
N HIS A 253 22.58 8.91 -8.44
CA HIS A 253 21.87 8.55 -9.66
C HIS A 253 21.23 7.18 -9.58
N LEU A 254 21.93 6.15 -9.11
CA LEU A 254 21.37 4.80 -8.95
C LEU A 254 20.23 4.78 -7.92
N PHE A 255 20.42 5.45 -6.79
CA PHE A 255 19.40 5.52 -5.76
C PHE A 255 18.16 6.27 -6.24
N TRP A 256 18.29 7.46 -6.83
CA TRP A 256 17.13 8.25 -7.23
C TRP A 256 16.45 7.75 -8.50
N PHE A 257 17.15 7.05 -9.37
CA PHE A 257 16.52 6.32 -10.47
C PHE A 257 15.51 5.26 -9.96
N PHE A 258 15.75 4.71 -8.78
CA PHE A 258 14.76 3.96 -8.03
C PHE A 258 13.84 4.91 -7.23
N GLY A 259 14.39 5.85 -6.47
CA GLY A 259 13.72 6.58 -5.40
C GLY A 259 12.57 7.47 -5.87
N HIS A 260 12.66 8.08 -7.06
CA HIS A 260 11.54 8.84 -7.60
C HIS A 260 10.42 7.94 -8.14
N PRO A 261 10.67 6.92 -8.99
CA PRO A 261 9.62 5.96 -9.31
C PRO A 261 9.00 5.28 -8.08
N GLU A 262 9.75 5.07 -6.99
CA GLU A 262 9.23 4.52 -5.73
C GLU A 262 8.09 5.37 -5.17
N VAL A 263 8.20 6.69 -5.18
CA VAL A 263 7.10 7.54 -4.69
C VAL A 263 5.85 7.41 -5.57
N TYR A 264 5.98 7.12 -6.86
CA TYR A 264 4.84 6.82 -7.74
C TYR A 264 4.34 5.38 -7.59
N ILE A 265 5.22 4.42 -7.31
CA ILE A 265 4.85 3.04 -6.93
C ILE A 265 3.96 3.08 -5.69
N ILE A 266 4.29 3.94 -4.73
CA ILE A 266 3.46 4.17 -3.55
C ILE A 266 2.17 4.92 -3.94
N ALA A 267 2.25 6.03 -4.68
CA ALA A 267 1.10 6.91 -4.91
C ALA A 267 -0.01 6.29 -5.78
N LEU A 268 0.34 5.61 -6.87
CA LEU A 268 -0.63 5.14 -7.86
C LEU A 268 -1.68 4.18 -7.26
N PRO A 269 -1.35 3.15 -6.47
CA PRO A 269 -2.36 2.29 -5.86
C PRO A 269 -3.35 3.06 -4.99
N PHE A 270 -2.86 4.03 -4.23
CA PHE A 270 -3.69 4.85 -3.35
C PHE A 270 -4.56 5.86 -4.11
N PHE A 271 -4.08 6.40 -5.24
CA PHE A 271 -4.94 7.11 -6.20
C PHE A 271 -6.06 6.21 -6.73
N GLY A 272 -5.75 4.92 -6.95
CA GLY A 272 -6.74 3.92 -7.31
C GLY A 272 -7.83 3.77 -6.25
N ILE A 273 -7.45 3.65 -4.98
CA ILE A 273 -8.42 3.55 -3.86
C ILE A 273 -9.37 4.76 -3.84
N ILE A 274 -8.84 5.97 -3.94
CA ILE A 274 -9.66 7.20 -3.97
C ILE A 274 -10.61 7.18 -5.18
N THR A 275 -10.13 6.70 -6.33
CA THR A 275 -10.92 6.61 -7.55
C THR A 275 -12.08 5.60 -7.43
N GLU A 276 -11.94 4.54 -6.62
CA GLU A 276 -13.04 3.59 -6.34
C GLU A 276 -14.04 4.15 -5.31
N VAL A 277 -13.57 4.93 -4.32
CA VAL A 277 -14.43 5.48 -3.26
C VAL A 277 -15.33 6.59 -3.79
N LEU A 278 -14.78 7.54 -4.57
CA LEU A 278 -15.50 8.74 -4.99
C LEU A 278 -16.80 8.46 -5.75
N PRO A 279 -16.88 7.55 -6.75
CA PRO A 279 -18.11 7.27 -7.49
C PRO A 279 -19.23 6.71 -6.61
N VAL A 280 -18.89 5.83 -5.68
CA VAL A 280 -19.84 5.17 -4.77
C VAL A 280 -20.54 6.21 -3.88
N PHE A 281 -19.77 7.11 -3.28
CA PHE A 281 -20.30 8.11 -2.36
C PHE A 281 -20.75 9.41 -3.04
N SER A 282 -20.44 9.59 -4.32
CA SER A 282 -21.04 10.62 -5.17
C SER A 282 -22.30 10.14 -5.88
N ARG A 283 -22.56 8.82 -5.84
CA ARG A 283 -23.68 8.14 -6.52
C ARG A 283 -23.71 8.45 -8.02
N LYS A 284 -22.52 8.45 -8.63
CA LYS A 284 -22.30 8.75 -10.05
C LYS A 284 -21.23 7.82 -10.63
N PRO A 285 -21.28 7.51 -11.94
CA PRO A 285 -20.14 6.88 -12.60
C PRO A 285 -18.90 7.76 -12.52
N ILE A 286 -17.73 7.15 -12.62
CA ILE A 286 -16.46 7.87 -12.65
C ILE A 286 -16.41 8.78 -13.88
N PHE A 287 -16.04 10.03 -13.69
CA PHE A 287 -15.89 10.98 -14.79
C PHE A 287 -14.57 10.74 -15.52
N GLY A 288 -14.62 10.57 -16.85
CA GLY A 288 -13.45 10.51 -17.71
C GLY A 288 -12.57 9.27 -17.49
N TYR A 289 -13.17 8.08 -17.42
CA TYR A 289 -12.49 6.79 -17.19
C TYR A 289 -11.26 6.60 -18.08
N VAL A 290 -11.39 6.77 -19.41
CA VAL A 290 -10.26 6.62 -20.35
C VAL A 290 -9.15 7.63 -20.06
N GLY A 291 -9.51 8.88 -19.73
CA GLY A 291 -8.56 9.90 -19.34
C GLY A 291 -7.78 9.53 -18.07
N LEU A 292 -8.45 8.89 -17.09
CA LEU A 292 -7.80 8.37 -15.87
C LEU A 292 -6.83 7.23 -16.16
N VAL A 293 -7.20 6.30 -17.06
CA VAL A 293 -6.31 5.21 -17.49
C VAL A 293 -5.06 5.77 -18.16
N LEU A 294 -5.24 6.64 -19.16
CA LEU A 294 -4.13 7.26 -19.89
C LEU A 294 -3.23 8.11 -18.99
N ALA A 295 -3.82 8.88 -18.07
CA ALA A 295 -3.07 9.64 -17.07
C ALA A 295 -2.25 8.72 -16.15
N THR A 296 -2.80 7.57 -15.72
CA THR A 296 -2.07 6.58 -14.92
C THR A 296 -0.86 6.03 -15.68
N MET A 297 -1.05 5.65 -16.93
CA MET A 297 0.04 5.13 -17.78
C MET A 297 1.12 6.19 -18.02
N LEU A 298 0.70 7.43 -18.27
CA LEU A 298 1.63 8.54 -18.52
C LEU A 298 2.43 8.91 -17.28
N ILE A 299 1.81 8.94 -16.08
CA ILE A 299 2.53 9.13 -14.82
C ILE A 299 3.58 8.02 -14.65
N GLY A 300 3.20 6.75 -14.85
CA GLY A 300 4.14 5.64 -14.78
C GLY A 300 5.32 5.80 -15.75
N ALA A 301 5.05 6.11 -17.01
CA ALA A 301 6.10 6.31 -18.01
C ALA A 301 7.02 7.50 -17.70
N LEU A 302 6.47 8.64 -17.28
CA LEU A 302 7.26 9.83 -16.96
C LEU A 302 8.07 9.67 -15.68
N SER A 303 7.62 8.86 -14.73
CA SER A 303 8.26 8.70 -13.41
C SER A 303 9.74 8.29 -13.51
N VAL A 304 10.11 7.49 -14.51
CA VAL A 304 11.51 7.05 -14.73
C VAL A 304 12.37 8.09 -15.43
N ALA A 305 11.83 9.26 -15.80
CA ALA A 305 12.55 10.31 -16.51
C ALA A 305 12.78 11.59 -15.70
N VAL A 306 12.38 11.64 -14.43
CA VAL A 306 12.38 12.87 -13.61
C VAL A 306 13.29 12.79 -12.38
N TRP A 307 13.95 11.67 -12.11
CA TRP A 307 14.63 11.36 -10.83
C TRP A 307 15.62 12.40 -10.34
N ALA A 308 16.34 13.10 -11.27
CA ALA A 308 17.44 13.97 -10.87
C ALA A 308 16.99 15.36 -10.37
N HIS A 309 15.67 15.62 -10.25
CA HIS A 309 15.21 16.76 -9.48
C HIS A 309 15.54 16.64 -7.98
N HIS A 310 15.78 15.44 -7.47
CA HIS A 310 16.34 15.23 -6.13
C HIS A 310 17.83 15.62 -6.00
N MET A 311 18.46 16.04 -7.11
CA MET A 311 19.89 16.28 -7.19
C MET A 311 20.22 17.68 -7.76
N PHE A 312 19.27 18.61 -7.80
CA PHE A 312 19.47 19.94 -8.40
C PHE A 312 20.64 20.70 -7.77
N VAL A 313 20.79 20.61 -6.44
CA VAL A 313 21.85 21.30 -5.69
C VAL A 313 23.24 20.66 -5.84
N THR A 314 23.36 19.49 -6.47
CA THR A 314 24.66 18.82 -6.68
C THR A 314 25.50 19.48 -7.78
N GLY A 315 24.87 20.24 -8.68
CA GLY A 315 25.50 20.78 -9.87
C GLY A 315 25.86 19.75 -10.95
N ALA A 316 25.54 18.48 -10.76
CA ALA A 316 25.93 17.35 -11.62
C ALA A 316 24.83 16.85 -12.55
N VAL A 317 23.73 17.60 -12.71
CA VAL A 317 22.56 17.19 -13.51
C VAL A 317 22.17 18.28 -14.52
N ASN A 318 21.51 17.88 -15.60
CA ASN A 318 20.94 18.79 -16.58
C ASN A 318 19.67 19.44 -16.02
N LEU A 319 19.83 20.61 -15.38
CA LEU A 319 18.74 21.33 -14.71
C LEU A 319 17.56 21.63 -15.64
N PRO A 320 17.72 22.19 -16.87
CA PRO A 320 16.58 22.46 -17.74
C PRO A 320 15.79 21.21 -18.11
N PHE A 321 16.47 20.10 -18.41
CA PHE A 321 15.80 18.84 -18.77
C PHE A 321 14.99 18.28 -17.60
N PHE A 322 15.61 18.09 -16.44
CA PHE A 322 14.93 17.48 -15.30
C PHE A 322 13.85 18.38 -14.69
N SER A 323 14.03 19.71 -14.76
CA SER A 323 12.98 20.65 -14.38
C SER A 323 11.77 20.54 -15.33
N PHE A 324 11.99 20.59 -16.65
CA PHE A 324 10.92 20.44 -17.64
C PHE A 324 10.15 19.12 -17.48
N MET A 325 10.87 18.00 -17.35
CA MET A 325 10.24 16.68 -17.16
C MET A 325 9.44 16.61 -15.86
N THR A 326 9.90 17.28 -14.81
CA THR A 326 9.22 17.34 -13.51
C THR A 326 7.94 18.19 -13.58
N PHE A 327 7.93 19.30 -14.31
CA PHE A 327 6.71 20.04 -14.59
C PHE A 327 5.75 19.22 -15.45
N LEU A 328 6.27 18.47 -16.42
CA LEU A 328 5.44 17.67 -17.33
C LEU A 328 4.67 16.56 -16.61
N ILE A 329 5.24 15.88 -15.60
CA ILE A 329 4.55 14.82 -14.86
C ILE A 329 3.40 15.37 -13.99
N ALA A 330 3.39 16.65 -13.68
CA ALA A 330 2.28 17.29 -12.97
C ALA A 330 1.01 17.36 -13.83
N VAL A 331 1.12 17.41 -15.16
CA VAL A 331 -0.02 17.51 -16.09
C VAL A 331 -0.97 16.32 -15.98
N PRO A 332 -0.55 15.05 -16.16
CA PRO A 332 -1.45 13.91 -16.01
C PRO A 332 -1.97 13.76 -14.56
N THR A 333 -1.23 14.19 -13.56
CA THR A 333 -1.71 14.25 -12.18
C THR A 333 -2.86 15.26 -12.04
N GLY A 334 -2.75 16.42 -12.67
CA GLY A 334 -3.83 17.41 -12.78
C GLY A 334 -5.07 16.86 -13.48
N VAL A 335 -4.90 16.07 -14.55
CA VAL A 335 -6.02 15.40 -15.23
C VAL A 335 -6.78 14.49 -14.26
N LYS A 336 -6.07 13.67 -13.46
CA LYS A 336 -6.72 12.83 -12.42
C LYS A 336 -7.49 13.70 -11.43
N PHE A 337 -6.90 14.78 -10.99
CA PHE A 337 -7.50 15.69 -10.01
C PHE A 337 -8.82 16.28 -10.52
N PHE A 338 -8.84 16.77 -11.76
CA PHE A 338 -10.05 17.28 -12.39
C PHE A 338 -11.12 16.19 -12.60
N ASN A 339 -10.70 14.97 -12.91
CA ASN A 339 -11.63 13.84 -13.04
C ASN A 339 -12.28 13.48 -11.69
N TRP A 340 -11.55 13.52 -10.59
CA TRP A 340 -12.11 13.33 -9.24
C TRP A 340 -13.12 14.42 -8.88
N ILE A 341 -12.79 15.69 -9.17
CA ILE A 341 -13.74 16.80 -8.98
C ILE A 341 -14.97 16.62 -9.89
N GLY A 342 -14.77 16.28 -11.18
CA GLY A 342 -15.85 16.03 -12.13
C GLY A 342 -16.76 14.86 -11.73
N THR A 343 -16.22 13.85 -11.04
CA THR A 343 -17.00 12.74 -10.48
C THR A 343 -17.93 13.24 -9.36
N MET A 344 -17.44 14.13 -8.50
CA MET A 344 -18.25 14.71 -7.42
C MET A 344 -19.23 15.78 -7.92
N TRP A 345 -18.88 16.50 -8.98
CA TRP A 345 -19.68 17.60 -9.52
C TRP A 345 -21.07 17.14 -9.98
N GLY A 346 -22.12 17.75 -9.41
CA GLY A 346 -23.51 17.36 -9.69
C GLY A 346 -23.91 15.98 -9.14
N GLY A 347 -23.09 15.36 -8.31
CA GLY A 347 -23.41 14.10 -7.63
C GLY A 347 -24.25 14.28 -6.38
N ASN A 348 -24.95 13.23 -5.95
CA ASN A 348 -25.66 13.17 -4.68
C ASN A 348 -24.70 12.66 -3.58
N ILE A 349 -23.87 13.57 -3.06
CA ILE A 349 -22.74 13.24 -2.19
C ILE A 349 -23.21 12.77 -0.82
N ALA A 350 -22.80 11.55 -0.44
CA ALA A 350 -23.01 10.97 0.88
C ALA A 350 -21.70 11.06 1.71
N MET A 351 -21.64 11.99 2.67
CA MET A 351 -20.46 12.23 3.52
C MET A 351 -20.32 11.16 4.61
N ARG A 352 -20.16 9.90 4.17
CA ARG A 352 -19.77 8.78 5.02
C ARG A 352 -18.27 8.81 5.27
N THR A 353 -17.81 8.03 6.26
CA THR A 353 -16.41 8.02 6.66
C THR A 353 -15.44 7.80 5.48
N PRO A 354 -15.63 6.84 4.55
CA PRO A 354 -14.72 6.71 3.40
C PRO A 354 -14.65 7.98 2.53
N MET A 355 -15.80 8.67 2.34
CA MET A 355 -15.86 9.91 1.56
C MET A 355 -15.13 11.06 2.24
N LEU A 356 -15.20 11.18 3.57
CA LEU A 356 -14.44 12.19 4.32
C LEU A 356 -12.93 12.01 4.09
N TRP A 357 -12.44 10.76 4.16
CA TRP A 357 -11.04 10.45 3.90
C TRP A 357 -10.65 10.76 2.45
N ALA A 358 -11.52 10.48 1.48
CA ALA A 358 -11.28 10.80 0.07
C ALA A 358 -11.21 12.32 -0.17
N VAL A 359 -12.11 13.11 0.42
CA VAL A 359 -12.07 14.58 0.33
C VAL A 359 -10.85 15.14 1.07
N GLY A 360 -10.51 14.57 2.23
CA GLY A 360 -9.30 14.91 2.97
C GLY A 360 -8.03 14.65 2.13
N PHE A 361 -7.97 13.52 1.43
CA PHE A 361 -6.90 13.24 0.46
C PHE A 361 -6.82 14.34 -0.62
N LEU A 362 -7.94 14.70 -1.25
CA LEU A 362 -7.93 15.74 -2.29
C LEU A 362 -7.37 17.06 -1.77
N THR A 363 -7.76 17.46 -0.57
CA THR A 363 -7.29 18.71 0.04
C THR A 363 -5.77 18.64 0.34
N THR A 364 -5.31 17.58 0.99
CA THR A 364 -3.91 17.44 1.38
C THR A 364 -2.99 17.26 0.18
N PHE A 365 -3.37 16.40 -0.77
CA PHE A 365 -2.57 16.14 -1.95
C PHE A 365 -2.47 17.36 -2.89
N LEU A 366 -3.52 18.19 -2.98
CA LEU A 366 -3.45 19.44 -3.73
C LEU A 366 -2.34 20.35 -3.21
N PHE A 367 -2.29 20.55 -1.89
CA PHE A 367 -1.23 21.34 -1.25
C PHE A 367 0.16 20.74 -1.54
N GLY A 368 0.31 19.42 -1.38
CA GLY A 368 1.55 18.72 -1.68
C GLY A 368 1.99 18.88 -3.14
N GLY A 369 1.06 18.74 -4.08
CA GLY A 369 1.30 18.91 -5.50
C GLY A 369 1.75 20.33 -5.85
N LEU A 370 1.11 21.36 -5.30
CA LEU A 370 1.49 22.76 -5.52
C LEU A 370 2.88 23.08 -4.96
N THR A 371 3.23 22.59 -3.77
CA THR A 371 4.59 22.75 -3.22
C THR A 371 5.63 21.95 -4.00
N GLY A 372 5.23 20.84 -4.64
CA GLY A 372 6.05 20.10 -5.60
C GLY A 372 6.40 20.91 -6.84
N ILE A 373 5.48 21.73 -7.35
CA ILE A 373 5.73 22.65 -8.47
C ILE A 373 6.77 23.71 -8.08
N ILE A 374 6.77 24.19 -6.83
CA ILE A 374 7.81 25.09 -6.32
C ILE A 374 9.18 24.39 -6.38
N LEU A 375 9.28 23.17 -5.85
CA LEU A 375 10.53 22.39 -5.85
C LEU A 375 10.98 21.92 -7.24
N ALA A 376 10.07 21.84 -8.22
CA ALA A 376 10.39 21.53 -9.61
C ALA A 376 11.19 22.65 -10.31
N SER A 377 11.18 23.85 -9.76
CA SER A 377 11.93 25.02 -10.25
C SER A 377 13.28 25.10 -9.56
N PRO A 378 14.43 24.87 -10.26
CA PRO A 378 15.74 24.88 -9.63
C PRO A 378 16.05 26.13 -8.81
N PRO A 379 15.76 27.37 -9.26
CA PRO A 379 16.03 28.57 -8.46
C PRO A 379 15.26 28.62 -7.15
N LEU A 380 14.02 28.06 -7.10
CA LEU A 380 13.22 28.00 -5.89
C LEU A 380 13.67 26.83 -5.01
N ASP A 381 14.02 25.68 -5.60
CA ASP A 381 14.56 24.54 -4.87
C ASP A 381 15.86 24.90 -4.14
N PHE A 382 16.78 25.66 -4.80
CA PHE A 382 18.02 26.10 -4.17
C PHE A 382 17.82 26.92 -2.89
N ALA A 383 16.69 27.64 -2.77
CA ALA A 383 16.38 28.43 -1.59
C ALA A 383 15.85 27.61 -0.41
N VAL A 384 15.26 26.43 -0.68
CA VAL A 384 14.57 25.63 0.35
C VAL A 384 15.04 24.17 0.40
N SER A 385 16.00 23.78 -0.44
CA SER A 385 16.56 22.43 -0.46
C SER A 385 17.15 22.07 0.91
N ASP A 386 16.94 20.81 1.32
CA ASP A 386 17.38 20.28 2.63
C ASP A 386 16.86 21.06 3.86
N SER A 387 15.80 21.85 3.70
CA SER A 387 15.10 22.52 4.81
C SER A 387 13.80 21.77 5.21
N TYR A 388 13.14 22.26 6.26
CA TYR A 388 11.82 21.79 6.67
C TYR A 388 10.72 22.04 5.63
N PHE A 389 10.93 22.90 4.64
CA PHE A 389 10.01 23.03 3.51
C PHE A 389 9.88 21.71 2.72
N VAL A 390 11.02 21.04 2.47
CA VAL A 390 11.03 19.73 1.79
C VAL A 390 10.35 18.67 2.67
N VAL A 391 10.56 18.72 4.00
CA VAL A 391 9.86 17.81 4.95
C VAL A 391 8.36 17.99 4.89
N ALA A 392 7.89 19.23 4.92
CA ALA A 392 6.48 19.56 4.79
C ALA A 392 5.91 19.05 3.46
N HIS A 393 6.57 19.40 2.35
CA HIS A 393 6.16 18.99 1.01
C HIS A 393 5.98 17.47 0.90
N PHE A 394 7.03 16.69 1.24
CA PHE A 394 6.92 15.24 1.02
C PHE A 394 5.93 14.55 1.98
N HIS A 395 5.67 15.12 3.18
CA HIS A 395 4.60 14.60 4.01
C HIS A 395 3.21 14.91 3.41
N TYR A 396 3.02 16.08 2.80
CA TYR A 396 1.77 16.40 2.12
C TYR A 396 1.50 15.47 0.93
N VAL A 397 2.54 15.08 0.15
CA VAL A 397 2.36 14.14 -0.96
C VAL A 397 2.37 12.68 -0.52
N VAL A 398 3.27 12.25 0.39
CA VAL A 398 3.37 10.82 0.78
C VAL A 398 2.34 10.47 1.85
N PHE A 399 2.35 11.15 3.00
CA PHE A 399 1.37 10.89 4.06
C PHE A 399 -0.04 11.26 3.60
N GLY A 400 -0.19 12.43 2.96
CA GLY A 400 -1.46 12.90 2.40
C GLY A 400 -2.06 11.95 1.38
N THR A 401 -1.24 11.22 0.62
CA THR A 401 -1.70 10.17 -0.28
C THR A 401 -1.96 8.85 0.45
N VAL A 402 -0.90 8.29 1.06
CA VAL A 402 -0.94 6.92 1.57
C VAL A 402 -1.90 6.79 2.74
N VAL A 403 -1.75 7.62 3.76
CA VAL A 403 -2.52 7.42 5.01
C VAL A 403 -3.98 7.80 4.84
N PHE A 404 -4.27 8.88 4.11
CA PHE A 404 -5.67 9.25 3.84
C PHE A 404 -6.37 8.21 2.97
N ALA A 405 -5.73 7.75 1.88
CA ALA A 405 -6.33 6.73 1.02
C ALA A 405 -6.35 5.35 1.69
N MET A 406 -5.37 5.00 2.52
CA MET A 406 -5.38 3.79 3.35
C MET A 406 -6.64 3.74 4.21
N PHE A 407 -6.94 4.79 4.95
CA PHE A 407 -8.13 4.82 5.79
C PHE A 407 -9.42 4.91 4.96
N ALA A 408 -9.43 5.64 3.83
CA ALA A 408 -10.54 5.56 2.88
C ALA A 408 -10.82 4.11 2.47
N GLY A 409 -9.78 3.36 2.06
CA GLY A 409 -9.87 1.96 1.65
C GLY A 409 -10.26 1.03 2.80
N PHE A 410 -9.68 1.18 3.99
CA PHE A 410 -10.06 0.35 5.13
C PHE A 410 -11.54 0.55 5.51
N TYR A 411 -12.02 1.79 5.65
CA TYR A 411 -13.44 2.04 5.95
C TYR A 411 -14.34 1.56 4.82
N PHE A 412 -13.91 1.68 3.55
CA PHE A 412 -14.67 1.27 2.38
C PHE A 412 -14.79 -0.25 2.24
N TRP A 413 -13.66 -0.97 2.25
CA TRP A 413 -13.63 -2.42 2.06
C TRP A 413 -13.67 -3.23 3.35
N TRP A 414 -13.81 -2.61 4.53
CA TRP A 414 -13.90 -3.34 5.79
C TRP A 414 -14.94 -4.46 5.80
N PRO A 415 -16.16 -4.28 5.24
CA PRO A 415 -17.13 -5.36 5.13
C PRO A 415 -16.64 -6.53 4.26
N LYS A 416 -15.89 -6.27 3.18
CA LYS A 416 -15.27 -7.33 2.37
C LYS A 416 -14.18 -8.08 3.13
N LEU A 417 -13.38 -7.39 3.92
CA LEU A 417 -12.28 -8.00 4.68
C LEU A 417 -12.77 -8.81 5.89
N THR A 418 -13.84 -8.36 6.56
CA THR A 418 -14.24 -8.87 7.88
C THR A 418 -15.69 -9.38 7.97
N GLY A 419 -16.53 -9.02 7.01
CA GLY A 419 -17.98 -9.24 7.06
C GLY A 419 -18.72 -8.31 8.02
N LYS A 420 -18.12 -7.21 8.47
CA LYS A 420 -18.70 -6.28 9.45
C LYS A 420 -18.43 -4.83 9.05
N MET A 421 -19.26 -3.89 9.54
CA MET A 421 -19.04 -2.46 9.39
C MET A 421 -18.28 -1.89 10.59
N LEU A 422 -17.39 -0.91 10.34
CA LEU A 422 -16.82 -0.07 11.39
C LEU A 422 -17.86 0.95 11.88
N ASP A 423 -17.67 1.44 13.11
CA ASP A 423 -18.52 2.48 13.69
C ASP A 423 -18.28 3.83 12.98
N GLU A 424 -19.35 4.39 12.43
CA GLU A 424 -19.30 5.62 11.63
C GLU A 424 -18.92 6.86 12.47
N THR A 425 -19.39 6.94 13.71
CA THR A 425 -19.10 8.09 14.61
C THR A 425 -17.62 8.09 14.99
N LEU A 426 -17.08 6.93 15.40
CA LEU A 426 -15.65 6.80 15.69
C LEU A 426 -14.81 7.05 14.43
N GLY A 427 -15.30 6.62 13.26
CA GLY A 427 -14.64 6.90 11.98
C GLY A 427 -14.51 8.38 11.68
N LYS A 428 -15.57 9.16 11.92
CA LYS A 428 -15.55 10.62 11.75
C LYS A 428 -14.67 11.33 12.78
N ILE A 429 -14.70 10.89 14.04
CA ILE A 429 -13.80 11.41 15.08
C ILE A 429 -12.35 11.17 14.70
N HIS A 430 -12.01 9.94 14.29
CA HIS A 430 -10.68 9.59 13.81
C HIS A 430 -10.23 10.50 12.66
N PHE A 431 -11.10 10.70 11.65
CA PHE A 431 -10.80 11.57 10.52
C PHE A 431 -10.44 12.99 10.96
N TRP A 432 -11.29 13.63 11.76
CA TRP A 432 -11.06 15.02 12.14
C TRP A 432 -9.84 15.21 13.02
N LEU A 433 -9.56 14.29 13.95
CA LEU A 433 -8.36 14.36 14.76
C LEU A 433 -7.09 14.22 13.92
N LEU A 434 -7.09 13.26 12.96
CA LEU A 434 -5.94 13.08 12.07
C LEU A 434 -5.79 14.27 11.12
N PHE A 435 -6.86 14.75 10.50
CA PHE A 435 -6.84 15.85 9.55
C PHE A 435 -6.31 17.14 10.20
N ILE A 436 -6.86 17.51 11.36
CA ILE A 436 -6.39 18.68 12.11
C ILE A 436 -4.93 18.49 12.56
N GLY A 437 -4.60 17.34 13.16
CA GLY A 437 -3.25 17.02 13.61
C GLY A 437 -2.23 17.08 12.47
N PHE A 438 -2.57 16.54 11.30
CA PHE A 438 -1.73 16.56 10.11
C PHE A 438 -1.40 17.99 9.66
N HIS A 439 -2.43 18.81 9.45
CA HIS A 439 -2.23 20.19 8.99
C HIS A 439 -1.50 21.04 10.05
N THR A 440 -1.81 20.86 11.33
CA THR A 440 -1.09 21.54 12.42
C THR A 440 0.38 21.15 12.43
N THR A 441 0.70 19.88 12.15
CA THR A 441 2.09 19.39 12.14
C THR A 441 2.86 19.95 10.95
N PHE A 442 2.35 19.76 9.73
CA PHE A 442 3.15 19.91 8.51
C PHE A 442 2.94 21.25 7.80
N LEU A 443 1.84 21.96 8.01
CA LEU A 443 1.66 23.27 7.37
C LEU A 443 2.69 24.28 7.88
N ILE A 444 2.88 24.35 9.20
CA ILE A 444 3.86 25.25 9.82
C ILE A 444 5.31 24.92 9.46
N GLN A 445 5.60 23.67 9.08
CA GLN A 445 6.95 23.28 8.65
C GLN A 445 7.36 23.88 7.31
N HIS A 446 6.42 24.29 6.43
CA HIS A 446 6.75 25.06 5.24
C HIS A 446 7.35 26.42 5.64
N TRP A 447 6.78 27.06 6.66
CA TRP A 447 7.29 28.30 7.21
C TRP A 447 8.67 28.11 7.83
N LEU A 448 8.84 27.10 8.68
CA LEU A 448 10.16 26.76 9.25
C LEU A 448 11.24 26.58 8.18
N GLY A 449 10.90 25.95 7.05
CA GLY A 449 11.84 25.77 5.95
C GLY A 449 12.18 27.04 5.22
N VAL A 450 11.21 27.95 5.02
CA VAL A 450 11.44 29.27 4.40
C VAL A 450 12.30 30.18 5.31
N GLU A 451 12.12 30.08 6.64
CA GLU A 451 12.95 30.75 7.65
C GLU A 451 14.35 30.12 7.79
N GLY A 452 14.64 29.04 7.05
CA GLY A 452 15.97 28.46 6.97
C GLY A 452 16.25 27.29 7.91
N MET A 453 15.26 26.75 8.64
CA MET A 453 15.49 25.59 9.51
C MET A 453 15.89 24.36 8.68
N PRO A 454 17.11 23.79 8.87
CA PRO A 454 17.54 22.60 8.16
C PRO A 454 16.76 21.36 8.63
N ARG A 455 16.55 20.40 7.74
CA ARG A 455 16.05 19.08 8.13
C ARG A 455 17.13 18.21 8.75
N ARG A 456 16.75 17.20 9.55
CA ARG A 456 17.64 16.19 10.17
C ARG A 456 18.54 16.71 11.26
N TYR A 457 18.32 17.91 11.73
CA TYR A 457 19.00 18.44 12.89
C TYR A 457 18.25 18.06 14.17
N ALA A 458 18.98 17.58 15.17
CA ALA A 458 18.41 17.19 16.47
C ALA A 458 18.17 18.38 17.40
N ASP A 459 18.76 19.52 17.09
CA ASP A 459 18.79 20.69 17.94
C ASP A 459 18.79 21.98 17.11
N TYR A 460 18.47 23.11 17.74
CA TYR A 460 18.52 24.47 17.20
C TYR A 460 18.75 25.46 18.34
N LEU A 461 19.26 26.67 18.01
CA LEU A 461 19.56 27.67 19.02
C LEU A 461 18.30 28.43 19.46
N PRO A 462 18.21 28.87 20.74
CA PRO A 462 17.03 29.59 21.26
C PRO A 462 16.71 30.90 20.51
N ASP A 463 17.71 31.57 19.95
CA ASP A 463 17.63 32.84 19.26
C ASP A 463 17.37 32.71 17.74
N GLU A 464 17.35 31.50 17.18
CA GLU A 464 16.99 31.28 15.78
C GLU A 464 15.49 31.46 15.48
N GLY A 465 14.64 31.60 16.51
CA GLY A 465 13.23 31.89 16.35
C GLY A 465 12.34 30.68 16.00
N PHE A 466 12.88 29.46 15.93
CA PHE A 466 12.15 28.25 15.49
C PHE A 466 11.27 27.62 16.58
N THR A 467 11.43 28.02 17.85
CA THR A 467 10.81 27.34 19.00
C THR A 467 9.28 27.27 18.90
N TYR A 468 8.59 28.39 18.66
CA TYR A 468 7.14 28.43 18.60
C TYR A 468 6.58 27.51 17.49
N ALA A 469 7.15 27.58 16.30
CA ALA A 469 6.71 26.77 15.18
C ALA A 469 6.98 25.27 15.40
N ASN A 470 8.07 24.90 16.05
CA ASN A 470 8.35 23.52 16.45
C ASN A 470 7.37 23.01 17.52
N GLN A 471 6.98 23.86 18.49
CA GLN A 471 5.97 23.49 19.49
C GLN A 471 4.61 23.23 18.85
N VAL A 472 4.16 24.10 17.95
CA VAL A 472 2.91 23.93 17.20
C VAL A 472 2.96 22.62 16.39
N SER A 473 4.05 22.39 15.65
CA SER A 473 4.25 21.17 14.87
C SER A 473 4.23 19.92 15.76
N SER A 474 4.86 19.95 16.94
CA SER A 474 4.89 18.83 17.87
C SER A 474 3.52 18.56 18.49
N ALA A 475 2.78 19.59 18.88
CA ALA A 475 1.40 19.43 19.39
C ALA A 475 0.49 18.76 18.32
N GLY A 476 0.60 19.19 17.06
CA GLY A 476 -0.09 18.57 15.93
C GLY A 476 0.30 17.10 15.77
N ALA A 477 1.58 16.77 15.85
CA ALA A 477 2.08 15.40 15.71
C ALA A 477 1.52 14.45 16.79
N PHE A 478 1.43 14.89 18.04
CA PHE A 478 0.82 14.10 19.11
C PHE A 478 -0.68 13.93 18.92
N LEU A 479 -1.39 14.94 18.41
CA LEU A 479 -2.81 14.83 18.06
C LEU A 479 -3.00 13.81 16.92
N LEU A 480 -2.17 13.87 15.88
CA LEU A 480 -2.16 12.93 14.76
C LEU A 480 -1.89 11.50 15.25
N GLY A 481 -0.85 11.29 16.05
CA GLY A 481 -0.52 9.99 16.64
C GLY A 481 -1.66 9.45 17.50
N GLY A 482 -2.25 10.30 18.36
CA GLY A 482 -3.39 9.95 19.20
C GLY A 482 -4.64 9.53 18.39
N SER A 483 -4.85 10.11 17.21
CA SER A 483 -5.98 9.74 16.34
C SER A 483 -5.96 8.26 15.94
N THR A 484 -4.77 7.68 15.76
CA THR A 484 -4.61 6.26 15.42
C THR A 484 -5.18 5.34 16.50
N LEU A 485 -5.11 5.74 17.77
CA LEU A 485 -5.71 4.99 18.88
C LEU A 485 -7.24 4.92 18.74
N VAL A 486 -7.87 5.97 18.22
CA VAL A 486 -9.32 5.97 17.93
C VAL A 486 -9.67 4.95 16.85
N PHE A 487 -8.83 4.82 15.81
CA PHE A 487 -9.00 3.79 14.79
C PHE A 487 -8.87 2.38 15.39
N LEU A 488 -7.82 2.13 16.16
CA LEU A 488 -7.62 0.82 16.82
C LEU A 488 -8.80 0.48 17.76
N TRP A 489 -9.31 1.47 18.48
CA TRP A 489 -10.51 1.32 19.31
C TRP A 489 -11.74 0.99 18.46
N ASN A 490 -11.92 1.66 17.31
CA ASN A 490 -13.02 1.38 16.40
C ASN A 490 -12.96 -0.06 15.89
N VAL A 491 -11.78 -0.53 15.46
CA VAL A 491 -11.55 -1.91 15.04
C VAL A 491 -11.90 -2.90 16.15
N TRP A 492 -11.44 -2.63 17.38
CA TRP A 492 -11.69 -3.51 18.53
C TRP A 492 -13.18 -3.56 18.90
N LYS A 493 -13.86 -2.42 18.96
CA LYS A 493 -15.29 -2.32 19.25
C LYS A 493 -16.12 -3.01 18.17
N SER A 494 -15.82 -2.77 16.90
CA SER A 494 -16.61 -3.24 15.76
C SER A 494 -16.50 -4.75 15.51
N ARG A 495 -15.55 -5.45 16.15
CA ARG A 495 -15.51 -6.92 16.10
C ARG A 495 -16.76 -7.59 16.65
N ASN A 496 -17.56 -6.88 17.47
CA ASN A 496 -18.82 -7.37 18.03
C ASN A 496 -20.04 -6.90 17.23
N ASN A 497 -19.87 -6.07 16.18
CA ASN A 497 -20.97 -5.64 15.34
C ASN A 497 -21.62 -6.83 14.61
N PRO A 498 -22.91 -6.75 14.25
CA PRO A 498 -23.57 -7.76 13.43
C PRO A 498 -22.87 -7.94 12.09
N ARG A 499 -22.98 -9.13 11.52
CA ARG A 499 -22.47 -9.39 10.17
C ARG A 499 -23.32 -8.67 9.13
N VAL A 500 -22.66 -8.20 8.09
CA VAL A 500 -23.31 -7.70 6.90
C VAL A 500 -23.95 -8.87 6.15
N THR A 501 -25.18 -8.68 5.71
CA THR A 501 -25.97 -9.69 4.98
C THR A 501 -26.01 -9.40 3.47
N SER A 502 -25.74 -8.15 3.06
CA SER A 502 -25.67 -7.74 1.66
C SER A 502 -24.25 -7.92 1.12
N ASP A 503 -24.12 -8.21 -0.16
CA ASP A 503 -22.88 -8.15 -0.91
C ASP A 503 -22.39 -6.71 -1.12
N ASP A 504 -23.30 -5.74 -1.28
CA ASP A 504 -23.01 -4.30 -1.30
C ASP A 504 -23.72 -3.55 -0.14
N PRO A 505 -23.06 -3.36 1.01
CA PRO A 505 -23.62 -2.62 2.13
C PRO A 505 -23.69 -1.10 1.91
N TRP A 506 -23.03 -0.58 0.88
CA TRP A 506 -23.07 0.84 0.51
C TRP A 506 -24.24 1.16 -0.44
N GLY A 507 -24.75 0.17 -1.17
CA GLY A 507 -25.86 0.24 -2.09
C GLY A 507 -25.55 0.98 -3.40
N TRP A 508 -24.28 1.32 -3.64
CA TRP A 508 -23.82 2.03 -4.85
C TRP A 508 -22.44 1.52 -5.30
N GLY A 509 -22.05 0.34 -4.87
CA GLY A 509 -20.83 -0.35 -5.29
C GLY A 509 -20.83 -0.60 -6.79
N ARG A 510 -19.74 -0.25 -7.48
CA ARG A 510 -19.67 -0.32 -8.94
C ARG A 510 -18.88 -1.50 -9.44
N SER A 511 -17.69 -1.68 -8.89
CA SER A 511 -16.75 -2.70 -9.30
C SER A 511 -17.14 -4.09 -8.78
N LEU A 512 -16.62 -5.13 -9.42
CA LEU A 512 -17.09 -6.52 -9.32
C LEU A 512 -17.00 -7.12 -7.91
N GLU A 513 -16.10 -6.62 -7.05
CA GLU A 513 -16.02 -7.07 -5.66
C GLU A 513 -17.32 -6.86 -4.87
N TRP A 514 -18.18 -5.95 -5.31
CA TRP A 514 -19.49 -5.71 -4.70
C TRP A 514 -20.59 -6.65 -5.21
N ALA A 515 -20.27 -7.59 -6.10
CA ALA A 515 -21.16 -8.64 -6.59
C ALA A 515 -20.91 -10.01 -5.92
N THR A 516 -20.23 -10.06 -4.78
CA THR A 516 -20.00 -11.28 -3.99
C THR A 516 -20.17 -11.00 -2.51
N SER A 517 -20.37 -12.05 -1.71
CA SER A 517 -20.65 -11.94 -0.27
C SER A 517 -19.59 -11.18 0.54
N CYS A 518 -19.97 -10.72 1.73
CA CYS A 518 -19.11 -10.07 2.71
C CYS A 518 -18.92 -10.97 3.96
N PRO A 519 -17.74 -11.62 4.16
CA PRO A 519 -16.57 -11.67 3.29
C PRO A 519 -16.76 -12.59 2.08
N PRO A 520 -15.93 -12.48 1.03
CA PRO A 520 -15.96 -13.34 -0.13
C PRO A 520 -15.64 -14.80 0.20
N PRO A 521 -16.18 -15.78 -0.55
CA PRO A 521 -15.83 -17.20 -0.40
C PRO A 521 -14.36 -17.46 -0.77
N ARG A 522 -13.88 -18.71 -0.60
CA ARG A 522 -12.47 -19.09 -0.85
C ARG A 522 -12.01 -18.73 -2.28
N HIS A 523 -12.84 -19.00 -3.28
CA HIS A 523 -12.56 -18.72 -4.70
C HIS A 523 -13.29 -17.47 -5.22
N ASN A 524 -13.57 -16.51 -4.34
CA ASN A 524 -14.06 -15.17 -4.61
C ASN A 524 -15.54 -15.08 -5.02
N PHE A 525 -16.02 -15.93 -5.91
CA PHE A 525 -17.39 -15.92 -6.41
C PHE A 525 -17.99 -17.33 -6.37
N THR A 526 -19.26 -17.43 -5.96
CA THR A 526 -20.07 -18.64 -6.15
C THR A 526 -20.72 -18.66 -7.52
N GLN A 527 -21.11 -17.48 -8.00
CA GLN A 527 -21.59 -17.22 -9.36
C GLN A 527 -21.00 -15.90 -9.82
N LEU A 528 -20.50 -15.86 -11.02
CA LEU A 528 -19.93 -14.66 -11.63
C LEU A 528 -21.00 -13.98 -12.48
N PRO A 529 -21.33 -12.70 -12.23
CA PRO A 529 -22.27 -11.98 -13.07
C PRO A 529 -21.70 -11.73 -14.47
N LYS A 530 -22.57 -11.56 -15.46
CA LYS A 530 -22.13 -11.12 -16.79
C LYS A 530 -21.52 -9.72 -16.69
N ILE A 531 -20.30 -9.57 -17.25
CA ILE A 531 -19.55 -8.31 -17.21
C ILE A 531 -19.71 -7.61 -18.54
N ARG A 532 -20.46 -6.50 -18.57
CA ARG A 532 -20.81 -5.76 -19.79
C ARG A 532 -20.30 -4.33 -19.79
N SER A 533 -20.06 -3.75 -18.60
CA SER A 533 -19.62 -2.37 -18.40
C SER A 533 -18.41 -2.27 -17.48
N GLU A 534 -18.01 -1.05 -17.15
CA GLU A 534 -17.01 -0.71 -16.14
C GLU A 534 -17.56 -0.83 -14.69
N SER A 535 -18.87 -1.05 -14.55
CA SER A 535 -19.60 -1.04 -13.27
C SER A 535 -20.45 -2.29 -13.07
N PRO A 536 -19.89 -3.51 -13.19
CA PRO A 536 -20.67 -4.76 -13.29
C PRO A 536 -21.51 -5.07 -12.05
N ALA A 537 -21.08 -4.69 -10.84
CA ALA A 537 -21.90 -4.86 -9.63
C ALA A 537 -23.06 -3.86 -9.58
N PHE A 538 -22.84 -2.63 -10.05
CA PHE A 538 -23.90 -1.64 -10.16
C PHE A 538 -24.97 -2.07 -11.17
N ASP A 539 -24.56 -2.58 -12.33
CA ASP A 539 -25.47 -3.09 -13.35
C ASP A 539 -26.33 -4.26 -12.82
N LEU A 540 -25.73 -5.11 -11.98
CA LEU A 540 -26.43 -6.22 -11.33
C LEU A 540 -27.48 -5.74 -10.32
N HIS A 541 -27.15 -4.74 -9.50
CA HIS A 541 -28.00 -4.26 -8.40
C HIS A 541 -29.02 -3.22 -8.83
N HIS A 542 -28.75 -2.50 -9.94
CA HIS A 542 -29.57 -1.40 -10.46
C HIS A 542 -29.82 -1.55 -11.98
N PRO A 543 -30.40 -2.67 -12.44
CA PRO A 543 -30.56 -2.95 -13.86
C PRO A 543 -31.40 -1.88 -14.58
N GLU A 544 -32.38 -1.28 -13.87
CA GLU A 544 -33.23 -0.21 -14.40
C GLU A 544 -32.46 1.07 -14.75
N ILE A 545 -31.40 1.39 -13.96
CA ILE A 545 -30.55 2.57 -14.22
C ILE A 545 -29.53 2.23 -15.32
N ALA A 546 -28.95 1.04 -15.29
CA ALA A 546 -28.04 0.56 -16.30
C ALA A 546 -28.67 0.56 -17.70
N LEU A 547 -29.94 0.12 -17.81
CA LEU A 547 -30.73 0.19 -19.05
C LEU A 547 -30.89 1.62 -19.58
N MET A 548 -31.06 2.62 -18.71
CA MET A 548 -31.15 4.02 -19.09
C MET A 548 -29.81 4.59 -19.57
N GLU A 549 -28.70 4.15 -18.99
CA GLU A 549 -27.34 4.61 -19.34
C GLU A 549 -26.84 4.02 -20.65
N TYR A 550 -27.15 2.75 -20.95
CA TYR A 550 -26.58 2.00 -22.09
C TYR A 550 -27.55 1.76 -23.27
N GLY A 551 -28.82 2.16 -23.16
CA GLY A 551 -29.82 2.09 -24.24
C GLY A 551 -30.19 0.66 -24.66
N SER A 552 -30.60 0.46 -25.92
CA SER A 552 -31.07 -0.84 -26.45
C SER A 552 -29.99 -1.93 -26.57
N GLU A 553 -28.72 -1.60 -26.42
CA GLU A 553 -27.67 -2.63 -26.23
C GLU A 553 -27.84 -3.40 -24.90
N ALA A 554 -28.77 -2.95 -24.08
CA ALA A 554 -29.12 -3.50 -22.80
C ALA A 554 -30.23 -4.58 -22.82
N GLU A 555 -30.88 -4.85 -23.96
CA GLU A 555 -31.88 -5.95 -24.08
C GLU A 555 -31.29 -7.33 -23.76
N ASP A 556 -29.96 -7.47 -23.80
CA ASP A 556 -29.23 -8.65 -23.32
C ASP A 556 -29.05 -8.71 -21.79
N PHE A 557 -29.58 -7.76 -21.00
CA PHE A 557 -29.41 -7.72 -19.52
C PHE A 557 -30.33 -8.69 -18.77
N ASP A 558 -31.31 -9.31 -19.42
CA ASP A 558 -32.31 -10.16 -18.75
C ASP A 558 -31.76 -11.54 -18.29
N ASP A 559 -30.55 -11.91 -18.73
CA ASP A 559 -29.88 -13.14 -18.30
C ASP A 559 -28.64 -12.81 -17.46
N THR A 560 -28.82 -12.75 -16.14
CA THR A 560 -27.88 -12.12 -15.19
C THR A 560 -26.68 -12.99 -14.78
N THR A 561 -26.66 -14.30 -15.11
CA THR A 561 -25.60 -15.21 -14.67
C THR A 561 -25.02 -16.03 -15.81
N VAL A 562 -23.71 -16.23 -15.83
CA VAL A 562 -23.04 -17.27 -16.62
C VAL A 562 -22.79 -18.45 -15.71
N ASP A 563 -23.32 -19.62 -16.03
CA ASP A 563 -22.88 -20.84 -15.37
C ASP A 563 -21.38 -21.00 -15.61
N ALA A 564 -20.61 -21.05 -14.52
CA ALA A 564 -19.14 -21.12 -14.56
C ALA A 564 -18.61 -22.40 -15.24
N GLY A 565 -19.52 -23.24 -15.79
CA GLY A 565 -19.24 -24.53 -16.41
C GLY A 565 -19.38 -24.60 -17.93
N GLU A 566 -20.00 -23.64 -18.65
CA GLU A 566 -20.40 -23.87 -20.05
C GLU A 566 -19.63 -23.11 -21.15
N ASP A 567 -18.79 -22.12 -20.85
CA ASP A 567 -17.99 -21.43 -21.89
C ASP A 567 -16.48 -21.66 -21.71
N THR A 568 -16.05 -22.91 -21.94
CA THR A 568 -14.64 -23.29 -22.01
C THR A 568 -14.15 -23.30 -23.45
N GLY A 569 -14.09 -22.14 -24.09
CA GLY A 569 -13.20 -21.97 -25.22
C GLY A 569 -11.73 -22.13 -24.77
N ARG A 570 -10.81 -22.41 -25.67
CA ARG A 570 -9.37 -22.75 -25.45
C ARG A 570 -8.65 -21.99 -24.32
N ARG A 571 -9.16 -20.86 -23.85
CA ARG A 571 -8.64 -20.09 -22.70
C ARG A 571 -9.11 -20.65 -21.35
N GLY A 572 -10.32 -21.22 -21.27
CA GLY A 572 -10.82 -21.92 -20.08
C GLY A 572 -10.03 -23.20 -19.80
N GLU A 573 -9.62 -23.93 -20.84
CA GLU A 573 -8.76 -25.13 -20.70
C GLU A 573 -7.39 -24.82 -20.07
N LEU A 574 -6.80 -23.64 -20.35
CA LEU A 574 -5.52 -23.25 -19.73
C LEU A 574 -5.69 -22.93 -18.23
N ILE A 575 -6.80 -22.28 -17.88
CA ILE A 575 -7.13 -21.95 -16.48
C ILE A 575 -7.47 -23.22 -15.70
N HIS A 576 -8.23 -24.16 -16.31
CA HIS A 576 -8.52 -25.47 -15.71
C HIS A 576 -7.27 -26.36 -15.61
N ARG A 577 -6.34 -26.34 -16.55
CA ARG A 577 -5.09 -27.09 -16.43
C ARG A 577 -4.21 -26.58 -15.30
N VAL A 578 -4.08 -25.26 -15.14
CA VAL A 578 -3.26 -24.68 -14.05
C VAL A 578 -3.93 -24.84 -12.67
N ALA A 579 -5.27 -24.82 -12.60
CA ALA A 579 -6.01 -25.06 -11.36
C ALA A 579 -6.27 -26.55 -11.08
N GLY A 580 -6.49 -27.36 -12.14
CA GLY A 580 -6.76 -28.81 -12.07
C GLY A 580 -5.53 -29.62 -11.66
N ASP A 581 -4.35 -29.36 -12.22
CA ASP A 581 -3.11 -30.04 -11.86
C ASP A 581 -2.72 -29.90 -10.37
N THR A 582 -3.15 -28.81 -9.72
CA THR A 582 -2.90 -28.63 -8.26
C THR A 582 -3.89 -29.41 -7.39
N ASN A 583 -5.13 -29.63 -7.85
CA ASN A 583 -6.11 -30.42 -7.12
C ASN A 583 -5.91 -31.92 -7.33
N ASP A 584 -5.50 -32.36 -8.52
CA ASP A 584 -5.16 -33.76 -8.80
C ASP A 584 -3.89 -34.19 -8.08
N LEU A 585 -2.89 -33.30 -7.94
CA LEU A 585 -1.69 -33.57 -7.13
C LEU A 585 -2.02 -33.68 -5.63
N ALA A 586 -2.94 -32.88 -5.12
CA ALA A 586 -3.40 -32.97 -3.73
C ALA A 586 -4.21 -34.26 -3.48
N ALA A 587 -5.10 -34.62 -4.42
CA ALA A 587 -5.87 -35.87 -4.35
C ALA A 587 -4.98 -37.12 -4.51
N GLN A 588 -3.97 -37.09 -5.39
CA GLN A 588 -2.98 -38.16 -5.50
C GLN A 588 -2.10 -38.27 -4.26
N TYR A 589 -1.73 -37.16 -3.62
CA TYR A 589 -0.97 -37.17 -2.38
C TYR A 589 -1.77 -37.76 -1.22
N GLU A 590 -3.08 -37.43 -1.10
CA GLU A 590 -3.96 -38.04 -0.10
C GLU A 590 -4.23 -39.53 -0.35
N SER A 591 -4.40 -39.95 -1.62
CA SER A 591 -4.61 -41.36 -1.98
C SER A 591 -3.38 -42.23 -1.77
N THR A 592 -2.17 -41.67 -1.90
CA THR A 592 -0.90 -42.42 -1.66
C THR A 592 -0.49 -42.49 -0.19
N HIS A 593 -1.04 -41.65 0.68
CA HIS A 593 -0.67 -41.61 2.11
C HIS A 593 -1.74 -42.13 3.07
N HIS A 594 -2.98 -42.38 2.61
CA HIS A 594 -4.05 -43.04 3.41
C HIS A 594 -4.17 -44.55 3.21
N GLY A 595 -3.28 -45.17 2.43
CA GLY A 595 -3.28 -46.60 2.14
C GLY A 595 -2.40 -47.48 3.04
N ARG A 596 -1.91 -47.01 4.18
CA ARG A 596 -1.20 -47.86 5.16
C ARG A 596 -1.90 -47.82 6.52
N SER A 597 -2.75 -48.82 6.74
CA SER A 597 -3.26 -49.23 8.05
C SER A 597 -2.10 -49.88 8.86
N PRO A 598 -2.00 -49.62 10.19
CA PRO A 598 -0.91 -50.18 11.05
C PRO A 598 -1.09 -51.66 11.42
N GLN A 599 -1.74 -52.51 10.61
CA GLN A 599 -2.05 -53.91 10.94
C GLN A 599 -1.33 -54.96 10.08
N ALA A 600 -0.27 -54.60 9.33
CA ALA A 600 0.40 -55.57 8.46
C ALA A 600 1.90 -55.83 8.84
N GLU A 601 2.30 -55.67 10.10
CA GLU A 601 3.66 -55.94 10.56
C GLU A 601 3.77 -56.97 11.68
N GLU A 602 2.72 -57.81 11.93
CA GLU A 602 2.79 -58.86 12.94
C GLU A 602 2.80 -60.33 12.42
N ASP A 603 2.84 -60.58 11.11
CA ASP A 603 2.85 -61.93 10.54
C ASP A 603 4.04 -62.23 9.62
N GLN A 604 5.25 -61.85 10.00
CA GLN A 604 6.47 -62.49 9.48
C GLN A 604 7.60 -62.44 10.51
N LYS A 605 7.53 -63.37 11.47
CA LYS A 605 8.67 -63.98 12.12
C LYS A 605 8.45 -65.45 12.21
#